data_ddf72d56c027bc7cf0db58999f7efa6a
#
_entry.id   ddf72d56c027bc7cf0db58999f7efa6a
#
_cell.length_a   1.000
_cell.length_b   1.000
_cell.length_c   1.000
_cell.angle_alpha   90.00
_cell.angle_beta   90.00
_cell.angle_gamma   90.00
#
_symmetry.space_group_name_H-M   'P 1'
#
loop_
_entity.id
_entity.type
_entity.pdbx_description
1 polymer ?
#
loop_
_entity_poly.entity_id
_entity_poly.type
_entity_poly.pdbx_seq_one_letter_code
_entity_poly.pdbx_strand_id
1 'polypeptide(L)'
;MQLTRKCYGCKQDIRKEEMVQYSSPSGKTSYWYCKNCYEDKIEREKFSNKVCEIFGIKSPGPVIWTQRKKLRDTYGYTDSAIVDCLEYIYNVMKLRKLSESLVLVNPKNMSNMKAWRAEQKARASSIAAAIANTEVREHVVKIRENTKKKKEINLDDALLDD
;
A
#
# COMPACT_ATOMS: atom_id res chain seq x y z
N MET A 1 26.83 18.37 29.81
CA MET A 1 25.43 18.79 29.77
C MET A 1 24.77 18.19 28.53
N GLN A 2 23.73 17.37 28.68
CA GLN A 2 22.95 16.86 27.54
C GLN A 2 22.02 17.96 27.05
N LEU A 3 22.15 18.34 25.77
CA LEU A 3 21.31 19.37 25.17
C LEU A 3 19.93 18.80 24.90
N THR A 4 18.92 19.30 25.61
CA THR A 4 17.49 18.97 25.36
C THR A 4 16.83 20.08 24.54
N ARG A 5 15.78 19.72 23.80
CA ARG A 5 14.94 20.63 23.03
C ARG A 5 13.48 20.23 23.12
N LYS A 6 12.57 21.21 23.08
CA LYS A 6 11.11 20.93 23.09
C LYS A 6 10.64 20.39 21.76
N CYS A 7 9.95 19.25 21.81
CA CYS A 7 9.25 18.70 20.65
C CYS A 7 8.13 19.65 20.20
N TYR A 8 8.06 19.94 18.89
CA TYR A 8 7.02 20.82 18.37
C TYR A 8 5.60 20.21 18.52
N GLY A 9 5.47 18.89 18.47
CA GLY A 9 4.18 18.19 18.63
C GLY A 9 3.72 18.11 20.08
N CYS A 10 4.38 17.31 20.92
CA CYS A 10 3.96 17.03 22.30
C CYS A 10 4.48 18.03 23.35
N LYS A 11 5.35 18.96 22.97
CA LYS A 11 5.95 19.99 23.85
C LYS A 11 6.86 19.44 24.97
N GLN A 12 7.16 18.16 24.96
CA GLN A 12 8.07 17.54 25.92
C GLN A 12 9.52 17.87 25.59
N ASP A 13 10.37 17.94 26.62
CA ASP A 13 11.82 18.11 26.47
C ASP A 13 12.45 16.75 26.10
N ILE A 14 13.04 16.68 24.92
CA ILE A 14 13.65 15.49 24.33
C ILE A 14 15.13 15.75 24.06
N ARG A 15 15.97 14.73 24.17
CA ARG A 15 17.38 14.84 23.80
C ARG A 15 17.50 15.18 22.31
N LYS A 16 18.37 16.10 21.99
CA LYS A 16 18.57 16.55 20.61
C LYS A 16 18.91 15.42 19.64
N GLU A 17 19.58 14.38 20.12
CA GLU A 17 19.98 13.20 19.35
C GLU A 17 18.79 12.30 18.99
N GLU A 18 17.70 12.36 19.77
CA GLU A 18 16.47 11.56 19.57
C GLU A 18 15.40 12.32 18.76
N MET A 19 15.74 13.51 18.27
CA MET A 19 14.81 14.36 17.54
C MET A 19 15.03 14.25 16.05
N VAL A 20 13.91 14.34 15.31
CA VAL A 20 13.88 14.39 13.85
C VAL A 20 13.57 15.82 13.41
N GLN A 21 14.38 16.36 12.53
CA GLN A 21 14.12 17.65 11.91
C GLN A 21 13.16 17.48 10.73
N TYR A 22 12.10 18.26 10.73
CA TYR A 22 11.14 18.37 9.64
C TYR A 22 11.23 19.77 9.03
N SER A 23 11.51 19.85 7.75
CA SER A 23 11.49 21.12 7.01
C SER A 23 10.14 21.29 6.31
N SER A 24 9.57 22.49 6.39
CA SER A 24 8.32 22.79 5.68
C SER A 24 8.51 22.62 4.16
N PRO A 25 7.44 22.29 3.39
CA PRO A 25 7.53 22.18 1.93
C PRO A 25 8.11 23.42 1.23
N SER A 26 7.96 24.59 1.85
CA SER A 26 8.55 25.85 1.36
C SER A 26 10.04 26.01 1.70
N GLY A 27 10.62 25.13 2.51
CA GLY A 27 12.00 25.19 3.00
C GLY A 27 12.30 26.33 4.00
N LYS A 28 11.32 27.21 4.27
CA LYS A 28 11.52 28.43 5.07
C LYS A 28 11.58 28.18 6.59
N THR A 29 10.95 27.12 7.06
CA THR A 29 10.87 26.81 8.49
C THR A 29 11.19 25.36 8.76
N SER A 30 11.97 25.12 9.84
CA SER A 30 12.31 23.78 10.31
C SER A 30 11.76 23.58 11.71
N TYR A 31 11.14 22.43 11.93
CA TYR A 31 10.56 22.03 13.22
C TYR A 31 11.26 20.77 13.71
N TRP A 32 11.34 20.62 15.03
CA TRP A 32 11.95 19.45 15.66
C TRP A 32 10.88 18.64 16.37
N TYR A 33 10.79 17.36 16.05
CA TYR A 33 9.82 16.43 16.60
C TYR A 33 10.52 15.25 17.27
N CYS A 34 9.95 14.70 18.34
CA CYS A 34 10.29 13.34 18.74
C CYS A 34 9.82 12.35 17.66
N LYS A 35 10.38 11.16 17.66
CA LYS A 35 10.10 10.14 16.63
C LYS A 35 8.60 9.89 16.45
N ASN A 36 7.85 9.69 17.54
CA ASN A 36 6.41 9.44 17.49
C ASN A 36 5.61 10.60 16.88
N CYS A 37 5.91 11.84 17.29
CA CYS A 37 5.23 13.02 16.74
C CYS A 37 5.60 13.27 15.27
N TYR A 38 6.81 12.89 14.86
CA TYR A 38 7.23 12.95 13.47
C TYR A 38 6.46 11.93 12.61
N GLU A 39 6.35 10.69 13.07
CA GLU A 39 5.58 9.64 12.41
C GLU A 39 4.11 10.04 12.27
N ASP A 40 3.46 10.51 13.33
CA ASP A 40 2.09 11.05 13.30
C ASP A 40 1.94 12.21 12.31
N LYS A 41 2.93 13.09 12.22
CA LYS A 41 2.93 14.20 11.27
C LYS A 41 2.97 13.71 9.83
N ILE A 42 3.83 12.75 9.52
CA ILE A 42 3.95 12.16 8.19
C ILE A 42 2.69 11.39 7.79
N GLU A 43 2.12 10.60 8.71
CA GLU A 43 0.85 9.90 8.45
C GLU A 43 -0.29 10.87 8.16
N ARG A 44 -0.38 11.94 8.94
CA ARG A 44 -1.38 12.99 8.74
C ARG A 44 -1.25 13.70 7.40
N GLU A 45 -0.02 13.93 6.93
CA GLU A 45 0.24 14.51 5.61
C GLU A 45 -0.13 13.55 4.48
N LYS A 46 0.23 12.27 4.60
CA LYS A 46 -0.16 11.22 3.64
C LYS A 46 -1.69 11.13 3.53
N PHE A 47 -2.38 11.10 4.66
CA PHE A 47 -3.84 11.13 4.69
C PHE A 47 -4.41 12.37 4.00
N SER A 48 -3.91 13.56 4.34
CA SER A 48 -4.33 14.82 3.73
C SER A 48 -4.18 14.80 2.21
N ASN A 49 -3.01 14.42 1.73
CA ASN A 49 -2.70 14.38 0.30
C ASN A 49 -3.61 13.41 -0.45
N LYS A 50 -3.84 12.22 0.09
CA LYS A 50 -4.73 11.21 -0.51
C LYS A 50 -6.19 11.64 -0.53
N VAL A 51 -6.67 12.24 0.54
CA VAL A 51 -8.03 12.80 0.60
C VAL A 51 -8.19 13.94 -0.40
N CYS A 52 -7.19 14.82 -0.54
CA CYS A 52 -7.19 15.88 -1.54
C CYS A 52 -7.24 15.31 -2.97
N GLU A 53 -6.46 14.27 -3.25
CA GLU A 53 -6.45 13.58 -4.54
C GLU A 53 -7.84 12.97 -4.86
N ILE A 54 -8.43 12.25 -3.89
CA ILE A 54 -9.73 11.59 -4.06
C ILE A 54 -10.86 12.61 -4.32
N PHE A 55 -10.89 13.69 -3.56
CA PHE A 55 -11.96 14.70 -3.69
C PHE A 55 -11.65 15.81 -4.70
N GLY A 56 -10.43 15.94 -5.18
CA GLY A 56 -10.01 17.02 -6.08
C GLY A 56 -9.93 18.39 -5.39
N ILE A 57 -9.60 18.43 -4.09
CA ILE A 57 -9.55 19.64 -3.26
C ILE A 57 -8.11 20.03 -2.93
N LYS A 58 -7.88 21.29 -2.59
CA LYS A 58 -6.54 21.78 -2.23
C LYS A 58 -6.11 21.41 -0.80
N SER A 59 -7.08 21.33 0.12
CA SER A 59 -6.84 20.96 1.51
C SER A 59 -8.11 20.38 2.13
N PRO A 60 -8.01 19.40 3.06
CA PRO A 60 -9.18 18.85 3.74
C PRO A 60 -9.82 19.91 4.66
N GLY A 61 -11.13 20.08 4.52
CA GLY A 61 -11.91 20.99 5.37
C GLY A 61 -12.07 20.49 6.82
N PRO A 62 -12.61 21.34 7.72
CA PRO A 62 -12.82 20.99 9.14
C PRO A 62 -13.70 19.75 9.34
N VAL A 63 -14.68 19.54 8.46
CA VAL A 63 -15.58 18.39 8.50
C VAL A 63 -14.81 17.07 8.36
N ILE A 64 -13.88 17.00 7.41
CA ILE A 64 -13.03 15.82 7.18
C ILE A 64 -12.20 15.52 8.43
N TRP A 65 -11.59 16.51 9.04
CA TRP A 65 -10.77 16.33 10.25
C TRP A 65 -11.60 15.86 11.46
N THR A 66 -12.80 16.39 11.63
CA THR A 66 -13.73 15.97 12.70
C THR A 66 -14.17 14.52 12.48
N GLN A 67 -14.53 14.16 11.26
CA GLN A 67 -14.94 12.80 10.92
C GLN A 67 -13.76 11.81 11.04
N ARG A 68 -12.56 12.18 10.58
CA ARG A 68 -11.34 11.39 10.79
C ARG A 68 -11.11 11.09 12.27
N LYS A 69 -11.20 12.12 13.12
CA LYS A 69 -11.06 11.96 14.58
C LYS A 69 -12.09 10.97 15.11
N LYS A 70 -13.37 11.14 14.75
CA LYS A 70 -14.45 10.24 15.17
C LYS A 70 -14.20 8.81 14.72
N LEU A 71 -13.77 8.57 13.48
CA LEU A 71 -13.48 7.25 12.95
C LEU A 71 -12.31 6.55 13.69
N ARG A 72 -11.29 7.30 14.06
CA ARG A 72 -10.17 6.80 14.87
C ARG A 72 -10.60 6.49 16.31
N ASP A 73 -11.29 7.42 16.95
CA ASP A 73 -11.64 7.32 18.38
C ASP A 73 -12.75 6.28 18.63
N THR A 74 -13.73 6.18 17.73
CA THR A 74 -14.88 5.27 17.89
C THR A 74 -14.61 3.86 17.38
N TYR A 75 -13.92 3.73 16.24
CA TYR A 75 -13.74 2.44 15.56
C TYR A 75 -12.28 1.97 15.51
N GLY A 76 -11.33 2.75 15.99
CA GLY A 76 -9.90 2.41 15.96
C GLY A 76 -9.31 2.36 14.55
N TYR A 77 -9.93 2.99 13.55
CA TYR A 77 -9.44 2.94 12.19
C TYR A 77 -8.17 3.78 12.01
N THR A 78 -7.18 3.21 11.34
CA THR A 78 -5.98 3.95 10.93
C THR A 78 -6.28 4.87 9.75
N ASP A 79 -5.47 5.89 9.55
CA ASP A 79 -5.58 6.82 8.43
C ASP A 79 -5.49 6.09 7.09
N SER A 80 -4.59 5.11 6.98
CA SER A 80 -4.46 4.26 5.81
C SER A 80 -5.76 3.48 5.53
N ALA A 81 -6.37 2.86 6.55
CA ALA A 81 -7.60 2.12 6.37
C ALA A 81 -8.77 3.01 5.93
N ILE A 82 -8.84 4.26 6.41
CA ILE A 82 -9.84 5.24 5.99
C ILE A 82 -9.67 5.59 4.51
N VAL A 83 -8.45 5.88 4.08
CA VAL A 83 -8.13 6.17 2.67
C VAL A 83 -8.45 4.98 1.77
N ASP A 84 -8.02 3.80 2.16
CA ASP A 84 -8.28 2.55 1.42
C ASP A 84 -9.77 2.30 1.22
N CYS A 85 -10.58 2.58 2.26
CA CYS A 85 -12.03 2.46 2.17
C CYS A 85 -12.63 3.49 1.20
N LEU A 86 -12.14 4.74 1.20
CA LEU A 86 -12.56 5.75 0.22
C LEU A 86 -12.21 5.35 -1.21
N GLU A 87 -10.98 4.86 -1.44
CA GLU A 87 -10.57 4.37 -2.76
C GLU A 87 -11.45 3.20 -3.22
N TYR A 88 -11.76 2.26 -2.34
CA TYR A 88 -12.69 1.16 -2.63
C TYR A 88 -14.09 1.68 -3.03
N ILE A 89 -14.64 2.63 -2.25
CA ILE A 89 -15.97 3.20 -2.51
C ILE A 89 -16.04 3.89 -3.87
N TYR A 90 -15.04 4.69 -4.21
CA TYR A 90 -15.08 5.51 -5.43
C TYR A 90 -14.53 4.79 -6.66
N ASN A 91 -13.53 3.92 -6.51
CA ASN A 91 -12.89 3.25 -7.64
C ASN A 91 -13.51 1.88 -7.95
N VAL A 92 -13.96 1.14 -6.92
CA VAL A 92 -14.52 -0.21 -7.08
C VAL A 92 -16.04 -0.19 -7.12
N MET A 93 -16.69 0.41 -6.10
CA MET A 93 -18.14 0.53 -6.06
C MET A 93 -18.69 1.60 -7.01
N LYS A 94 -17.83 2.48 -7.54
CA LYS A 94 -18.19 3.56 -8.49
C LYS A 94 -19.29 4.50 -7.97
N LEU A 95 -19.36 4.68 -6.64
CA LEU A 95 -20.32 5.62 -6.07
C LEU A 95 -19.99 7.06 -6.47
N ARG A 96 -21.04 7.85 -6.73
CA ARG A 96 -20.88 9.27 -7.06
C ARG A 96 -20.38 10.05 -5.84
N LYS A 97 -19.38 10.90 -6.05
CA LYS A 97 -18.91 11.86 -5.02
C LYS A 97 -19.97 12.93 -4.81
N LEU A 98 -20.73 12.82 -3.73
CA LEU A 98 -21.83 13.76 -3.42
C LEU A 98 -21.37 14.95 -2.57
N SER A 99 -20.34 14.75 -1.74
CA SER A 99 -19.79 15.77 -0.85
C SER A 99 -18.37 15.41 -0.42
N GLU A 100 -17.60 16.39 -0.02
CA GLU A 100 -16.27 16.23 0.58
C GLU A 100 -16.40 15.74 2.03
N SER A 101 -16.72 14.45 2.21
CA SER A 101 -17.06 13.89 3.51
C SER A 101 -16.62 12.44 3.63
N LEU A 102 -16.22 12.03 4.84
CA LEU A 102 -15.91 10.66 5.19
C LEU A 102 -17.12 9.84 5.65
N VAL A 103 -18.35 10.34 5.49
CA VAL A 103 -19.57 9.69 5.99
C VAL A 103 -19.78 8.28 5.44
N LEU A 104 -19.29 8.01 4.22
CA LEU A 104 -19.35 6.69 3.61
C LEU A 104 -18.35 5.70 4.20
N VAL A 105 -17.34 6.16 4.95
CA VAL A 105 -16.44 5.30 5.70
C VAL A 105 -17.13 4.86 6.97
N ASN A 106 -17.80 3.74 6.89
CA ASN A 106 -18.56 3.13 7.99
C ASN A 106 -18.18 1.64 8.15
N PRO A 107 -18.57 0.98 9.25
CA PRO A 107 -18.20 -0.43 9.49
C PRO A 107 -18.58 -1.38 8.35
N LYS A 108 -19.73 -1.18 7.70
CA LYS A 108 -20.19 -2.00 6.58
C LYS A 108 -19.25 -1.87 5.38
N ASN A 109 -18.96 -0.66 4.95
CA ASN A 109 -18.09 -0.42 3.79
C ASN A 109 -16.64 -0.81 4.10
N MET A 110 -16.19 -0.64 5.33
CA MET A 110 -14.89 -1.12 5.80
C MET A 110 -14.78 -2.66 5.72
N SER A 111 -15.82 -3.38 6.13
CA SER A 111 -15.89 -4.83 6.03
C SER A 111 -15.89 -5.30 4.56
N ASN A 112 -16.70 -4.65 3.72
CA ASN A 112 -16.75 -4.95 2.27
C ASN A 112 -15.41 -4.74 1.59
N MET A 113 -14.71 -3.64 1.91
CA MET A 113 -13.37 -3.36 1.40
C MET A 113 -12.35 -4.44 1.81
N LYS A 114 -12.39 -4.88 3.09
CA LYS A 114 -11.51 -5.94 3.58
C LYS A 114 -11.77 -7.27 2.86
N ALA A 115 -13.04 -7.64 2.68
CA ALA A 115 -13.42 -8.85 1.94
C ALA A 115 -12.97 -8.80 0.49
N TRP A 116 -13.20 -7.68 -0.20
CA TRP A 116 -12.73 -7.46 -1.57
C TRP A 116 -11.20 -7.58 -1.69
N ARG A 117 -10.44 -6.97 -0.78
CA ARG A 117 -8.97 -7.09 -0.77
C ARG A 117 -8.50 -8.52 -0.56
N ALA A 118 -9.14 -9.27 0.34
CA ALA A 118 -8.82 -10.68 0.55
C ALA A 118 -9.07 -11.51 -0.71
N GLU A 119 -10.17 -11.26 -1.42
CA GLU A 119 -10.48 -11.90 -2.70
C GLU A 119 -9.46 -11.56 -3.79
N GLN A 120 -9.08 -10.27 -3.93
CA GLN A 120 -8.05 -9.86 -4.89
C GLN A 120 -6.71 -10.53 -4.61
N LYS A 121 -6.32 -10.61 -3.34
CA LYS A 121 -5.09 -11.30 -2.93
C LYS A 121 -5.13 -12.79 -3.27
N ALA A 122 -6.26 -13.46 -3.02
CA ALA A 122 -6.45 -14.87 -3.35
C ALA A 122 -6.38 -15.11 -4.87
N ARG A 123 -7.03 -14.25 -5.67
CA ARG A 123 -6.95 -14.30 -7.15
C ARG A 123 -5.52 -14.11 -7.66
N ALA A 124 -4.80 -13.11 -7.14
CA ALA A 124 -3.41 -12.87 -7.51
C ALA A 124 -2.51 -14.07 -7.18
N SER A 125 -2.70 -14.68 -6.02
CA SER A 125 -2.00 -15.90 -5.59
C SER A 125 -2.30 -17.09 -6.51
N SER A 126 -3.56 -17.30 -6.91
CA SER A 126 -3.96 -18.36 -7.85
C SER A 126 -3.30 -18.15 -9.23
N ILE A 127 -3.28 -16.93 -9.74
CA ILE A 127 -2.67 -16.60 -11.04
C ILE A 127 -1.16 -16.85 -10.98
N ALA A 128 -0.48 -16.41 -9.93
CA ALA A 128 0.95 -16.65 -9.74
C ALA A 128 1.29 -18.15 -9.70
N ALA A 129 0.48 -18.95 -9.01
CA ALA A 129 0.63 -20.41 -8.96
C ALA A 129 0.39 -21.06 -10.33
N ALA A 130 -0.57 -20.58 -11.11
CA ALA A 130 -0.85 -21.08 -12.46
C ALA A 130 0.32 -20.78 -13.42
N ILE A 131 0.89 -19.58 -13.37
CA ILE A 131 2.05 -19.18 -14.18
C ILE A 131 3.27 -20.07 -13.85
N ALA A 132 3.59 -20.24 -12.57
CA ALA A 132 4.69 -21.08 -12.13
C ALA A 132 4.54 -22.53 -12.62
N ASN A 133 3.32 -23.10 -12.59
CA ASN A 133 3.04 -24.43 -13.09
C ASN A 133 3.19 -24.54 -14.63
N THR A 134 2.92 -23.48 -15.36
CA THR A 134 3.06 -23.43 -16.82
C THR A 134 4.53 -23.44 -17.22
N GLU A 135 5.36 -22.64 -16.58
CA GLU A 135 6.81 -22.60 -16.84
C GLU A 135 7.49 -23.97 -16.59
N VAL A 136 7.08 -24.66 -15.51
CA VAL A 136 7.61 -26.03 -15.23
C VAL A 136 7.23 -27.01 -16.32
N ARG A 137 6.00 -26.95 -16.86
CA ARG A 137 5.55 -27.85 -17.94
C ARG A 137 6.32 -27.61 -19.24
N GLU A 138 6.55 -26.37 -19.62
CA GLU A 138 7.33 -26.05 -20.83
C GLU A 138 8.78 -26.55 -20.73
N HIS A 139 9.39 -26.47 -19.55
CA HIS A 139 10.75 -26.96 -19.35
C HIS A 139 10.85 -28.49 -19.49
N VAL A 140 9.86 -29.22 -18.97
CA VAL A 140 9.78 -30.68 -19.08
C VAL A 140 9.60 -31.13 -20.55
N VAL A 141 8.77 -30.42 -21.31
CA VAL A 141 8.56 -30.72 -22.75
C VAL A 141 9.86 -30.55 -23.55
N LYS A 142 10.59 -29.47 -23.35
CA LYS A 142 11.87 -29.19 -24.02
C LYS A 142 12.93 -30.27 -23.73
N ILE A 143 13.00 -30.79 -22.52
CA ILE A 143 13.93 -31.87 -22.16
C ILE A 143 13.58 -33.18 -22.89
N ARG A 144 12.30 -33.51 -23.01
CA ARG A 144 11.85 -34.73 -23.72
C ARG A 144 12.10 -34.69 -25.23
N GLU A 145 11.93 -33.54 -25.87
CA GLU A 145 12.26 -33.37 -27.31
C GLU A 145 13.74 -33.55 -27.59
N ASN A 146 14.63 -32.96 -26.76
CA ASN A 146 16.07 -33.11 -26.93
C ASN A 146 16.57 -34.55 -26.74
N THR A 147 15.95 -35.33 -25.85
CA THR A 147 16.32 -36.75 -25.68
C THR A 147 15.86 -37.64 -26.84
N LYS A 148 14.71 -37.34 -27.47
CA LYS A 148 14.28 -38.06 -28.66
C LYS A 148 15.19 -37.81 -29.89
N LYS A 149 15.57 -36.56 -30.14
CA LYS A 149 16.49 -36.20 -31.23
C LYS A 149 17.87 -36.88 -31.11
N LYS A 150 18.40 -37.01 -29.88
CA LYS A 150 19.66 -37.75 -29.67
C LYS A 150 19.56 -39.25 -29.92
N LYS A 151 18.39 -39.87 -29.72
CA LYS A 151 18.18 -41.29 -30.01
C LYS A 151 18.01 -41.59 -31.51
N GLU A 152 17.43 -40.68 -32.28
CA GLU A 152 17.30 -40.85 -33.74
C GLU A 152 18.62 -40.73 -34.49
N ILE A 153 19.56 -39.91 -34.04
CA ILE A 153 20.88 -39.72 -34.67
C ILE A 153 21.78 -40.95 -34.49
N ASN A 154 21.58 -41.78 -33.45
CA ASN A 154 22.39 -42.98 -33.23
C ASN A 154 21.87 -44.24 -33.98
N LEU A 155 20.75 -44.18 -34.68
CA LEU A 155 20.21 -45.29 -35.44
C LEU A 155 20.65 -45.31 -36.93
N ASP A 156 20.97 -44.14 -37.48
CA ASP A 156 21.40 -44.04 -38.88
C ASP A 156 22.91 -44.34 -39.10
N ASP A 157 23.72 -44.21 -38.05
CA ASP A 157 25.16 -44.54 -38.12
C ASP A 157 25.47 -46.08 -38.01
N ALA A 158 24.44 -46.88 -37.72
CA ALA A 158 24.62 -48.35 -37.57
C ALA A 158 24.35 -49.16 -38.85
N LEU A 159 24.09 -48.51 -40.01
CA LEU A 159 23.72 -49.19 -41.27
C LEU A 159 24.71 -48.93 -42.43
N LEU A 160 25.92 -48.49 -42.13
CA LEU A 160 26.96 -48.25 -43.20
C LEU A 160 28.24 -49.05 -42.99
N ASP A 161 28.19 -50.26 -42.43
CA ASP A 161 29.29 -51.25 -42.51
C ASP A 161 28.71 -52.61 -42.94
N ASP A 162 28.60 -52.80 -44.28
CA ASP A 162 28.70 -54.08 -45.02
C ASP A 162 29.02 -53.79 -46.48
#